data_8226f6848a393d24382c3dbe2e3ab61c
#
_entry.id   8226f6848a393d24382c3dbe2e3ab61c
#
_cell.length_a   1.000
_cell.length_b   1.000
_cell.length_c   1.000
_cell.angle_alpha   90.00
_cell.angle_beta   90.00
_cell.angle_gamma   90.00
#
_symmetry.space_group_name_H-M   'P 1'
#
loop_
_entity.id
_entity.type
_entity.pdbx_description
1 polymer ?
#
loop_
_entity_poly.entity_id
_entity_poly.type
_entity_poly.pdbx_seq_one_letter_code
_entity_poly.pdbx_strand_id
1 'polypeptide(L)'
;KIGTEYSAAMLNGEMIESKNKRRLFPLYAGQSKEQLSYPQAARWLLSVNGFDDTSLKPKGKNLPSISVGWLGTLGFIQAQGDNLYETLMLNLMLLRDGWECWGENKPCWEQETPRSGERTEICCPDAPAQLLTLQSRRLLLHRTGKTVDKAFALGGDFFPKENAFAEQMTIWRAVPAKKDEPVVFVPCRHDPSKQFWRELPAVFCQDSGHRPGVVCWIEKLQEKRLKLLDPRRKVHFRIVGVLYGTQNHIDDIFSDSLTFQAGLLDELSRPWTVRINQEVERCEKAAERIGILCKELKLAGGLDYNQVKGFKEMQKVTEDARAQFYFAVDQPFRQWLQEIDPEQDDPDEAVLRWQAQARSIAENLGKQMVMEAGNAALKGHRVVVDKGKKTECSILYTSPKAYNTFRSKLWNIYPKAEP
;
A
#
# COMPACT_ATOMS: atom_id res chain seq x y z
N LYS A 1 -9.93 -30.41 -24.60
CA LYS A 1 -8.73 -29.55 -24.83
C LYS A 1 -7.95 -29.49 -23.54
N ILE A 2 -6.65 -29.76 -23.61
CA ILE A 2 -5.77 -29.83 -22.43
C ILE A 2 -5.33 -28.42 -21.96
N GLY A 3 -5.71 -27.37 -22.66
CA GLY A 3 -5.31 -25.98 -22.38
C GLY A 3 -4.16 -25.48 -23.26
N THR A 4 -3.63 -24.31 -22.95
CA THR A 4 -2.46 -23.76 -23.63
C THR A 4 -1.19 -24.29 -23.00
N GLU A 5 -0.29 -24.87 -23.82
CA GLU A 5 0.98 -25.42 -23.38
C GLU A 5 2.01 -24.31 -23.14
N TYR A 6 2.69 -24.40 -21.99
CA TYR A 6 3.80 -23.54 -21.58
C TYR A 6 4.97 -24.40 -21.10
N SER A 7 6.21 -23.93 -21.31
CA SER A 7 7.38 -24.52 -20.67
C SER A 7 7.34 -24.30 -19.16
N ALA A 8 7.88 -25.23 -18.36
CA ALA A 8 8.00 -25.08 -16.92
C ALA A 8 8.82 -23.84 -16.53
N ALA A 9 9.72 -23.35 -17.39
CA ALA A 9 10.45 -22.11 -17.21
C ALA A 9 9.53 -20.89 -17.06
N MET A 10 8.34 -20.92 -17.65
CA MET A 10 7.34 -19.83 -17.54
C MET A 10 6.67 -19.77 -16.16
N LEU A 11 6.74 -20.85 -15.37
CA LEU A 11 6.25 -20.86 -13.99
C LEU A 11 7.29 -20.29 -13.03
N ASN A 12 8.58 -20.36 -13.39
CA ASN A 12 9.68 -20.02 -12.52
C ASN A 12 9.91 -18.50 -12.50
N GLY A 13 9.41 -17.81 -11.46
CA GLY A 13 9.57 -16.37 -11.28
C GLY A 13 11.02 -15.88 -11.21
N GLU A 14 11.99 -16.74 -10.85
CA GLU A 14 13.43 -16.42 -10.89
C GLU A 14 13.95 -16.35 -12.33
N MET A 15 13.24 -16.98 -13.26
CA MET A 15 13.65 -17.10 -14.65
C MET A 15 12.88 -16.21 -15.61
N ILE A 16 11.78 -15.60 -15.20
CA ILE A 16 10.78 -14.91 -16.05
C ILE A 16 11.38 -14.44 -17.39
N GLU A 17 11.36 -15.33 -18.37
CA GLU A 17 11.80 -15.05 -19.72
C GLU A 17 10.63 -15.26 -20.67
N SER A 18 10.36 -14.28 -21.52
CA SER A 18 9.50 -14.46 -22.66
C SER A 18 10.33 -14.77 -23.91
N LYS A 19 9.69 -15.22 -24.98
CA LYS A 19 10.37 -15.43 -26.28
C LYS A 19 11.13 -14.19 -26.76
N ASN A 20 10.70 -13.00 -26.33
CA ASN A 20 11.24 -11.70 -26.74
C ASN A 20 12.10 -10.99 -25.68
N LYS A 21 12.10 -11.49 -24.43
CA LYS A 21 12.88 -10.91 -23.33
C LYS A 21 13.70 -12.00 -22.66
N ARG A 22 14.91 -12.20 -23.12
CA ARG A 22 15.88 -13.12 -22.52
C ARG A 22 16.72 -12.37 -21.49
N ARG A 23 16.91 -12.96 -20.31
CA ARG A 23 17.83 -12.40 -19.31
C ARG A 23 19.28 -12.57 -19.80
N LEU A 24 20.07 -11.51 -19.66
CA LEU A 24 21.50 -11.55 -19.98
C LEU A 24 22.27 -12.50 -19.05
N PHE A 25 21.86 -12.58 -17.79
CA PHE A 25 22.48 -13.41 -16.75
C PHE A 25 21.40 -14.27 -16.07
N PRO A 26 20.97 -15.38 -16.70
CA PRO A 26 20.00 -16.27 -16.07
C PRO A 26 20.66 -17.08 -14.95
N LEU A 27 19.89 -17.35 -13.87
CA LEU A 27 20.34 -18.16 -12.74
C LEU A 27 20.56 -19.64 -13.12
N TYR A 28 19.87 -20.11 -14.17
CA TYR A 28 19.94 -21.48 -14.65
C TYR A 28 20.25 -21.51 -16.14
N ALA A 29 20.96 -22.55 -16.60
CA ALA A 29 21.33 -22.75 -18.00
C ALA A 29 20.98 -24.17 -18.47
N GLY A 30 20.83 -24.35 -19.76
CA GLY A 30 20.56 -25.66 -20.38
C GLY A 30 19.25 -26.28 -19.92
N GLN A 31 19.22 -27.60 -19.74
CA GLN A 31 18.01 -28.34 -19.35
C GLN A 31 17.47 -27.96 -17.96
N SER A 32 18.33 -27.55 -17.03
CA SER A 32 17.91 -27.10 -15.70
C SER A 32 17.10 -25.80 -15.72
N LYS A 33 17.12 -25.08 -16.85
CA LYS A 33 16.28 -23.91 -17.08
C LYS A 33 14.82 -24.30 -17.39
N GLU A 34 14.60 -25.42 -18.05
CA GLU A 34 13.32 -25.86 -18.57
C GLU A 34 12.59 -26.88 -17.69
N GLN A 35 13.25 -27.31 -16.60
CA GLN A 35 12.73 -28.32 -15.70
C GLN A 35 12.69 -27.80 -14.26
N LEU A 36 11.62 -28.14 -13.55
CA LEU A 36 11.45 -27.86 -12.13
C LEU A 36 11.36 -29.18 -11.36
N SER A 37 11.98 -29.27 -10.18
CA SER A 37 11.65 -30.34 -9.24
C SER A 37 10.21 -30.19 -8.73
N TYR A 38 9.61 -31.25 -8.23
CA TYR A 38 8.23 -31.19 -7.70
C TYR A 38 8.06 -30.14 -6.61
N PRO A 39 8.95 -29.99 -5.60
CA PRO A 39 8.84 -28.94 -4.62
C PRO A 39 8.94 -27.52 -5.21
N GLN A 40 9.79 -27.31 -6.21
CA GLN A 40 9.86 -26.02 -6.90
C GLN A 40 8.57 -25.73 -7.67
N ALA A 41 8.08 -26.72 -8.44
CA ALA A 41 6.85 -26.56 -9.20
C ALA A 41 5.64 -26.26 -8.29
N ALA A 42 5.54 -26.91 -7.12
CA ALA A 42 4.47 -26.65 -6.16
C ALA A 42 4.53 -25.20 -5.60
N ARG A 43 5.72 -24.71 -5.24
CA ARG A 43 5.88 -23.34 -4.75
C ARG A 43 5.55 -22.32 -5.84
N TRP A 44 6.05 -22.53 -7.06
CA TRP A 44 5.78 -21.64 -8.18
C TRP A 44 4.31 -21.66 -8.61
N LEU A 45 3.63 -22.80 -8.47
CA LEU A 45 2.18 -22.89 -8.72
C LEU A 45 1.39 -21.89 -7.83
N LEU A 46 1.72 -21.83 -6.55
CA LEU A 46 1.10 -20.89 -5.62
C LEU A 46 1.46 -19.45 -5.96
N SER A 47 2.74 -19.20 -6.24
CA SER A 47 3.22 -17.86 -6.61
C SER A 47 2.56 -17.33 -7.89
N VAL A 48 2.44 -18.17 -8.91
CA VAL A 48 1.77 -17.83 -10.18
C VAL A 48 0.31 -17.49 -9.95
N ASN A 49 -0.41 -18.29 -9.16
CA ASN A 49 -1.82 -18.00 -8.88
C ASN A 49 -2.01 -16.70 -8.08
N GLY A 50 -1.08 -16.40 -7.16
CA GLY A 50 -1.15 -15.21 -6.33
C GLY A 50 -0.65 -13.93 -7.01
N PHE A 51 0.47 -14.00 -7.73
CA PHE A 51 1.24 -12.83 -8.12
C PHE A 51 1.61 -12.72 -9.60
N ASP A 52 1.27 -13.71 -10.46
CA ASP A 52 1.70 -13.71 -11.85
C ASP A 52 1.37 -12.38 -12.57
N ASP A 53 2.30 -11.97 -13.42
CA ASP A 53 2.30 -10.72 -14.18
C ASP A 53 1.47 -10.74 -15.47
N THR A 54 0.54 -11.64 -15.62
CA THR A 54 -0.23 -11.87 -16.84
C THR A 54 0.53 -12.59 -17.97
N SER A 55 1.73 -13.12 -17.72
CA SER A 55 2.50 -13.88 -18.73
C SER A 55 1.78 -15.15 -19.13
N LEU A 56 1.05 -15.76 -18.20
CA LEU A 56 0.17 -16.89 -18.42
C LEU A 56 -1.27 -16.42 -18.60
N LYS A 57 -1.69 -16.14 -19.85
CA LYS A 57 -3.04 -15.63 -20.20
C LYS A 57 -3.90 -16.70 -20.91
N PRO A 58 -4.33 -17.75 -20.25
CA PRO A 58 -5.32 -18.62 -20.86
C PRO A 58 -6.66 -17.89 -20.96
N LYS A 59 -7.15 -17.68 -22.16
CA LYS A 59 -8.46 -17.06 -22.37
C LYS A 59 -9.56 -18.06 -22.02
N GLY A 60 -10.38 -17.73 -21.04
CA GLY A 60 -11.68 -18.37 -20.85
C GLY A 60 -12.69 -17.87 -21.89
N LYS A 61 -13.61 -18.74 -22.34
CA LYS A 61 -14.69 -18.35 -23.23
C LYS A 61 -15.73 -17.58 -22.40
N ASN A 62 -16.07 -16.36 -22.84
CA ASN A 62 -17.04 -15.47 -22.18
C ASN A 62 -16.64 -14.96 -20.77
N LEU A 63 -15.38 -15.07 -20.37
CA LEU A 63 -14.87 -14.51 -19.11
C LEU A 63 -14.08 -13.23 -19.34
N PRO A 64 -14.02 -12.34 -18.35
CA PRO A 64 -13.15 -11.17 -18.40
C PRO A 64 -11.68 -11.57 -18.62
N SER A 65 -10.90 -10.65 -19.14
CA SER A 65 -9.44 -10.85 -19.26
C SER A 65 -8.85 -11.13 -17.89
N ILE A 66 -8.01 -12.16 -17.78
CA ILE A 66 -7.23 -12.43 -16.56
C ILE A 66 -6.27 -11.27 -16.36
N SER A 67 -6.35 -10.66 -15.18
CA SER A 67 -5.43 -9.65 -14.70
C SER A 67 -4.22 -10.31 -14.05
N VAL A 68 -3.41 -9.56 -13.31
CA VAL A 68 -2.36 -10.09 -12.41
C VAL A 68 -2.95 -11.08 -11.41
N GLY A 69 -2.10 -11.90 -10.78
CA GLY A 69 -2.53 -12.78 -9.70
C GLY A 69 -3.29 -11.98 -8.62
N TRP A 70 -4.31 -12.58 -8.04
CA TRP A 70 -5.26 -11.84 -7.20
C TRP A 70 -4.60 -11.24 -5.94
N LEU A 71 -3.60 -11.92 -5.34
CA LEU A 71 -2.83 -11.42 -4.18
C LEU A 71 -2.02 -10.17 -4.54
N GLY A 72 -1.47 -10.08 -5.75
CA GLY A 72 -0.72 -8.91 -6.21
C GLY A 72 -1.56 -7.63 -6.34
N THR A 73 -2.88 -7.72 -6.19
CA THR A 73 -3.78 -6.56 -6.17
C THR A 73 -4.13 -6.09 -4.76
N LEU A 74 -3.64 -6.78 -3.73
CA LEU A 74 -3.87 -6.48 -2.33
C LEU A 74 -2.69 -5.73 -1.71
N GLY A 75 -2.91 -5.10 -0.58
CA GLY A 75 -1.87 -4.48 0.23
C GLY A 75 -1.73 -5.24 1.55
N PHE A 76 -0.68 -6.03 1.69
CA PHE A 76 -0.49 -6.89 2.84
C PHE A 76 0.15 -6.17 4.02
N ILE A 77 -0.36 -6.46 5.23
CA ILE A 77 0.25 -6.13 6.52
C ILE A 77 0.58 -7.44 7.23
N GLN A 78 1.82 -7.59 7.66
CA GLN A 78 2.32 -8.71 8.44
C GLN A 78 2.80 -8.21 9.80
N ALA A 79 2.38 -8.86 10.88
CA ALA A 79 2.98 -8.66 12.19
C ALA A 79 4.24 -9.53 12.33
N GLN A 80 5.38 -8.94 12.70
CA GLN A 80 6.63 -9.65 12.89
C GLN A 80 6.93 -9.83 14.38
N GLY A 81 7.26 -11.06 14.78
CA GLY A 81 7.81 -11.40 16.09
C GLY A 81 9.34 -11.44 16.08
N ASP A 82 9.93 -11.76 17.21
CA ASP A 82 11.39 -11.84 17.37
C ASP A 82 12.00 -13.07 16.66
N ASN A 83 11.15 -14.02 16.28
CA ASN A 83 11.54 -15.23 15.57
C ASN A 83 10.39 -15.69 14.64
N LEU A 84 10.66 -16.71 13.82
CA LEU A 84 9.68 -17.25 12.87
C LEU A 84 8.44 -17.82 13.56
N TYR A 85 8.59 -18.49 14.69
CA TYR A 85 7.48 -19.06 15.43
C TYR A 85 6.50 -17.97 15.89
N GLU A 86 7.02 -16.92 16.52
CA GLU A 86 6.21 -15.78 16.95
C GLU A 86 5.54 -15.07 15.77
N THR A 87 6.29 -14.86 14.69
CA THR A 87 5.75 -14.27 13.48
C THR A 87 4.58 -15.08 12.95
N LEU A 88 4.70 -16.41 12.91
CA LEU A 88 3.60 -17.26 12.48
C LEU A 88 2.39 -17.18 13.44
N MET A 89 2.63 -17.17 14.75
CA MET A 89 1.55 -17.08 15.75
C MET A 89 0.83 -15.72 15.72
N LEU A 90 1.54 -14.62 15.52
CA LEU A 90 0.95 -13.29 15.40
C LEU A 90 0.08 -13.15 14.14
N ASN A 91 0.31 -13.96 13.11
CA ASN A 91 -0.46 -13.95 11.88
C ASN A 91 -1.39 -15.17 11.71
N LEU A 92 -1.49 -16.03 12.72
CA LEU A 92 -2.38 -17.19 12.73
C LEU A 92 -3.78 -16.77 13.21
N MET A 93 -4.54 -16.11 12.38
CA MET A 93 -5.89 -15.64 12.69
C MET A 93 -6.87 -16.80 12.72
N LEU A 94 -7.07 -17.35 13.93
CA LEU A 94 -7.96 -18.50 14.16
C LEU A 94 -9.43 -18.11 14.19
N LEU A 95 -9.72 -16.83 14.44
CA LEU A 95 -11.07 -16.32 14.58
C LEU A 95 -11.44 -15.44 13.38
N ARG A 96 -12.68 -15.58 12.95
CA ARG A 96 -13.28 -14.77 11.89
C ARG A 96 -13.75 -13.42 12.50
N ASP A 97 -15.01 -13.40 12.92
CA ASP A 97 -15.63 -12.22 13.55
C ASP A 97 -15.92 -12.51 15.02
N GLY A 98 -15.70 -11.52 15.89
CA GLY A 98 -15.89 -11.75 17.31
C GLY A 98 -15.07 -12.96 17.81
N TRP A 99 -15.76 -14.00 18.27
CA TRP A 99 -15.16 -15.25 18.77
C TRP A 99 -15.51 -16.46 17.89
N GLU A 100 -16.05 -16.24 16.70
CA GLU A 100 -16.35 -17.30 15.75
C GLU A 100 -15.09 -17.86 15.12
N CYS A 101 -14.96 -19.16 15.09
CA CYS A 101 -13.89 -19.83 14.36
C CYS A 101 -14.19 -19.86 12.87
N TRP A 102 -13.15 -19.92 12.03
CA TRP A 102 -13.32 -20.24 10.63
C TRP A 102 -14.01 -21.58 10.46
N GLY A 103 -14.89 -21.68 9.47
CA GLY A 103 -15.51 -22.93 9.08
C GLY A 103 -14.52 -23.94 8.48
N GLU A 104 -15.01 -24.87 7.69
CA GLU A 104 -14.18 -25.89 7.05
C GLU A 104 -13.17 -25.27 6.09
N ASN A 105 -11.90 -25.22 6.49
CA ASN A 105 -10.83 -24.50 5.82
C ASN A 105 -10.09 -25.43 4.85
N LYS A 106 -10.74 -25.80 3.75
CA LYS A 106 -10.21 -26.71 2.72
C LYS A 106 -9.46 -25.98 1.62
N PRO A 107 -8.17 -26.27 1.40
CA PRO A 107 -7.45 -25.74 0.24
C PRO A 107 -7.98 -26.34 -1.09
N CYS A 108 -7.63 -25.72 -2.23
CA CYS A 108 -8.16 -26.11 -3.53
C CYS A 108 -7.88 -27.57 -3.94
N TRP A 109 -6.83 -28.19 -3.43
CA TRP A 109 -6.47 -29.59 -3.74
C TRP A 109 -7.31 -30.61 -2.98
N GLU A 110 -8.07 -30.20 -1.96
CA GLU A 110 -9.05 -31.03 -1.24
C GLU A 110 -10.46 -30.85 -1.75
N GLN A 111 -10.67 -29.92 -2.68
CA GLN A 111 -11.95 -29.68 -3.34
C GLN A 111 -12.08 -30.52 -4.62
N GLU A 112 -13.29 -30.70 -5.11
CA GLU A 112 -13.53 -31.33 -6.42
C GLU A 112 -12.75 -30.58 -7.51
N THR A 113 -11.92 -31.32 -8.25
CA THR A 113 -11.13 -30.75 -9.33
C THR A 113 -12.05 -30.35 -10.48
N PRO A 114 -12.13 -29.07 -10.83
CA PRO A 114 -12.94 -28.65 -11.97
C PRO A 114 -12.32 -29.17 -13.27
N ARG A 115 -13.11 -29.91 -14.04
CA ARG A 115 -12.68 -30.54 -15.30
C ARG A 115 -12.81 -29.63 -16.51
N SER A 116 -13.53 -28.53 -16.41
CA SER A 116 -13.77 -27.57 -17.50
C SER A 116 -12.92 -26.32 -17.34
N GLY A 117 -12.39 -25.78 -18.46
CA GLY A 117 -11.77 -24.47 -18.51
C GLY A 117 -12.79 -23.33 -18.60
N GLU A 118 -14.08 -23.67 -18.68
CA GLU A 118 -15.16 -22.68 -18.70
C GLU A 118 -15.73 -22.54 -17.29
N ARG A 119 -15.63 -21.35 -16.72
CA ARG A 119 -16.32 -20.97 -15.50
C ARG A 119 -17.19 -19.76 -15.77
N THR A 120 -18.43 -19.87 -15.35
CA THR A 120 -19.40 -18.78 -15.39
C THR A 120 -19.73 -18.24 -14.01
N GLU A 121 -19.22 -18.90 -12.97
CA GLU A 121 -19.50 -18.58 -11.57
C GLU A 121 -18.39 -17.73 -10.95
N ILE A 122 -18.81 -16.79 -10.13
CA ILE A 122 -17.93 -15.97 -9.30
C ILE A 122 -17.55 -16.80 -8.06
N CYS A 123 -16.26 -16.92 -7.78
CA CYS A 123 -15.79 -17.57 -6.57
C CYS A 123 -15.96 -16.64 -5.37
N CYS A 124 -16.61 -17.14 -4.31
CA CYS A 124 -16.77 -16.46 -3.04
C CYS A 124 -16.17 -17.34 -1.94
N PRO A 125 -14.83 -17.34 -1.75
CA PRO A 125 -14.20 -18.13 -0.71
C PRO A 125 -14.65 -17.65 0.67
N ASP A 126 -15.00 -18.57 1.55
CA ASP A 126 -15.49 -18.27 2.92
C ASP A 126 -14.45 -18.62 4.00
N ALA A 127 -13.29 -19.10 3.61
CA ALA A 127 -12.20 -19.46 4.50
C ALA A 127 -10.83 -19.10 3.89
N PRO A 128 -9.81 -18.80 4.73
CA PRO A 128 -8.47 -18.41 4.26
C PRO A 128 -7.81 -19.44 3.34
N ALA A 129 -7.88 -20.74 3.63
CA ALA A 129 -7.22 -21.73 2.78
C ALA A 129 -7.88 -21.83 1.39
N GLN A 130 -9.18 -21.67 1.29
CA GLN A 130 -9.87 -21.61 -0.01
C GLN A 130 -9.39 -20.38 -0.81
N LEU A 131 -9.33 -19.23 -0.16
CA LEU A 131 -8.93 -17.99 -0.77
C LEU A 131 -7.45 -18.00 -1.20
N LEU A 132 -6.55 -18.39 -0.29
CA LEU A 132 -5.09 -18.36 -0.54
C LEU A 132 -4.65 -19.40 -1.58
N THR A 133 -5.45 -20.41 -1.83
CA THR A 133 -5.19 -21.43 -2.85
C THR A 133 -6.11 -21.32 -4.08
N LEU A 134 -6.83 -20.19 -4.23
CA LEU A 134 -7.70 -19.94 -5.35
C LEU A 134 -6.92 -20.03 -6.66
N GLN A 135 -7.45 -20.78 -7.61
CA GLN A 135 -6.79 -20.98 -8.90
C GLN A 135 -7.19 -19.90 -9.91
N SER A 136 -6.60 -18.73 -9.80
CA SER A 136 -6.76 -17.67 -10.80
C SER A 136 -6.33 -18.15 -12.20
N ARG A 137 -5.46 -19.13 -12.24
CA ARG A 137 -5.06 -19.89 -13.42
C ARG A 137 -5.09 -21.37 -13.07
N ARG A 138 -5.85 -22.17 -13.84
CA ARG A 138 -5.84 -23.62 -13.68
C ARG A 138 -4.68 -24.20 -14.43
N LEU A 139 -3.72 -24.73 -13.72
CA LEU A 139 -2.46 -25.24 -14.24
C LEU A 139 -2.40 -26.76 -14.04
N LEU A 140 -2.31 -27.51 -15.14
CA LEU A 140 -2.00 -28.94 -15.12
C LEU A 140 -0.51 -29.12 -15.38
N LEU A 141 0.23 -29.60 -14.37
CA LEU A 141 1.66 -29.83 -14.48
C LEU A 141 1.94 -31.15 -15.17
N HIS A 142 2.78 -31.14 -16.20
CA HIS A 142 3.24 -32.35 -16.88
C HIS A 142 4.53 -32.85 -16.21
N ARG A 143 4.54 -34.11 -15.81
CA ARG A 143 5.64 -34.76 -15.11
C ARG A 143 6.43 -35.64 -16.06
N THR A 144 7.74 -35.46 -16.06
CA THR A 144 8.71 -36.26 -16.81
C THR A 144 9.77 -36.81 -15.84
N GLY A 145 9.66 -38.08 -15.50
CA GLY A 145 10.52 -38.70 -14.48
C GLY A 145 10.32 -38.07 -13.10
N LYS A 146 11.35 -37.37 -12.60
CA LYS A 146 11.34 -36.68 -11.29
C LYS A 146 11.16 -35.16 -11.38
N THR A 147 10.85 -34.65 -12.56
CA THR A 147 10.76 -33.21 -12.84
C THR A 147 9.44 -32.85 -13.51
N VAL A 148 9.13 -31.56 -13.52
CA VAL A 148 8.07 -30.92 -14.30
C VAL A 148 8.73 -30.16 -15.43
N ASP A 149 8.37 -30.45 -16.67
CA ASP A 149 8.93 -29.83 -17.89
C ASP A 149 7.95 -28.89 -18.58
N LYS A 150 6.64 -29.10 -18.37
CA LYS A 150 5.57 -28.31 -19.00
C LYS A 150 4.41 -28.07 -18.06
N ALA A 151 3.64 -27.04 -18.38
CA ALA A 151 2.34 -26.78 -17.78
C ALA A 151 1.30 -26.51 -18.86
N PHE A 152 0.08 -26.98 -18.64
CA PHE A 152 -1.07 -26.66 -19.47
C PHE A 152 -1.99 -25.72 -18.68
N ALA A 153 -2.23 -24.51 -19.21
CA ALA A 153 -3.02 -23.51 -18.54
C ALA A 153 -4.42 -23.40 -19.16
N LEU A 154 -5.43 -23.39 -18.29
CA LEU A 154 -6.82 -23.06 -18.59
C LEU A 154 -7.24 -21.79 -17.86
N GLY A 155 -8.34 -21.17 -18.30
CA GLY A 155 -8.98 -20.08 -17.58
C GLY A 155 -9.31 -20.49 -16.15
N GLY A 156 -8.98 -19.63 -15.20
CA GLY A 156 -9.13 -19.89 -13.77
C GLY A 156 -10.45 -19.41 -13.20
N ASP A 157 -10.45 -19.24 -11.89
CA ASP A 157 -11.56 -18.76 -11.12
C ASP A 157 -11.67 -17.23 -11.28
N PHE A 158 -12.86 -16.75 -11.57
CA PHE A 158 -13.11 -15.32 -11.52
C PHE A 158 -13.37 -14.90 -10.08
N PHE A 159 -12.61 -13.91 -9.61
CA PHE A 159 -12.66 -13.46 -8.25
C PHE A 159 -12.78 -11.92 -8.20
N PRO A 160 -13.96 -11.38 -7.93
CA PRO A 160 -14.14 -9.96 -7.64
C PRO A 160 -13.45 -9.58 -6.34
N LYS A 161 -12.79 -8.42 -6.32
CA LYS A 161 -12.01 -7.96 -5.15
C LYS A 161 -12.84 -7.79 -3.89
N GLU A 162 -14.10 -7.41 -4.02
CA GLU A 162 -15.06 -7.30 -2.92
C GLU A 162 -15.32 -8.62 -2.21
N ASN A 163 -15.02 -9.76 -2.83
CA ASN A 163 -15.11 -11.07 -2.22
C ASN A 163 -13.86 -11.49 -1.43
N ALA A 164 -12.87 -10.60 -1.30
CA ALA A 164 -11.64 -10.89 -0.56
C ALA A 164 -11.81 -10.84 0.98
N PHE A 165 -13.01 -10.93 1.50
CA PHE A 165 -13.30 -10.82 2.94
C PHE A 165 -12.60 -11.89 3.79
N ALA A 166 -12.27 -13.05 3.25
CA ALA A 166 -11.50 -14.08 3.94
C ALA A 166 -10.00 -13.78 4.01
N GLU A 167 -9.50 -12.78 3.30
CA GLU A 167 -8.13 -12.32 3.38
C GLU A 167 -7.97 -11.38 4.59
N GLN A 168 -7.13 -11.78 5.53
CA GLN A 168 -7.02 -11.15 6.85
C GLN A 168 -5.83 -10.19 6.98
N MET A 169 -4.97 -10.11 5.97
CA MET A 169 -3.74 -9.30 6.00
C MET A 169 -3.82 -8.06 5.11
N THR A 170 -4.92 -7.84 4.40
CA THR A 170 -5.06 -6.68 3.52
C THR A 170 -5.62 -5.46 4.24
N ILE A 171 -5.23 -4.27 3.78
CA ILE A 171 -5.91 -3.02 4.15
C ILE A 171 -7.08 -2.76 3.20
N TRP A 172 -8.06 -2.04 3.69
CA TRP A 172 -9.28 -1.70 2.94
C TRP A 172 -9.37 -0.20 2.72
N ARG A 173 -9.99 0.19 1.62
CA ARG A 173 -10.35 1.58 1.36
C ARG A 173 -11.80 1.71 0.94
N ALA A 174 -12.43 2.78 1.39
CA ALA A 174 -13.75 3.17 0.91
C ALA A 174 -13.66 3.66 -0.55
N VAL A 175 -14.55 3.18 -1.39
CA VAL A 175 -14.74 3.74 -2.72
C VAL A 175 -15.81 4.82 -2.64
N PRO A 176 -15.59 6.03 -3.19
CA PRO A 176 -16.60 7.07 -3.20
C PRO A 176 -17.89 6.53 -3.81
N ALA A 177 -18.96 6.54 -3.03
CA ALA A 177 -20.27 6.14 -3.50
C ALA A 177 -20.81 7.20 -4.48
N LYS A 178 -21.51 6.76 -5.52
CA LYS A 178 -22.38 7.68 -6.28
C LYS A 178 -23.52 8.10 -5.35
N LYS A 179 -24.13 9.23 -5.70
CA LYS A 179 -25.24 9.76 -4.91
C LYS A 179 -26.29 8.66 -4.71
N ASP A 180 -26.64 8.40 -3.44
CA ASP A 180 -27.62 7.38 -3.02
C ASP A 180 -27.17 5.89 -3.10
N GLU A 181 -25.89 5.60 -3.36
CA GLU A 181 -25.35 4.24 -3.28
C GLU A 181 -24.64 4.02 -1.92
N PRO A 182 -24.67 2.81 -1.34
CA PRO A 182 -23.90 2.51 -0.13
C PRO A 182 -22.39 2.59 -0.39
N VAL A 183 -21.64 2.98 0.61
CA VAL A 183 -20.18 2.98 0.56
C VAL A 183 -19.70 1.54 0.39
N VAL A 184 -18.91 1.29 -0.64
CA VAL A 184 -18.30 -0.01 -0.89
C VAL A 184 -16.82 0.04 -0.49
N PHE A 185 -16.38 -0.96 0.25
CA PHE A 185 -14.97 -1.12 0.57
C PHE A 185 -14.31 -2.13 -0.35
N VAL A 186 -13.12 -1.83 -0.77
CA VAL A 186 -12.28 -2.72 -1.57
C VAL A 186 -10.88 -2.82 -0.98
N PRO A 187 -10.18 -3.95 -1.14
CA PRO A 187 -8.79 -4.05 -0.77
C PRO A 187 -7.96 -2.94 -1.42
N CYS A 188 -7.06 -2.35 -0.66
CA CYS A 188 -6.19 -1.28 -1.11
C CYS A 188 -4.79 -1.81 -1.34
N ARG A 189 -4.24 -1.59 -2.54
CA ARG A 189 -2.83 -1.84 -2.81
C ARG A 189 -1.99 -0.74 -2.17
N HIS A 190 -0.86 -1.11 -1.58
CA HIS A 190 0.12 -0.12 -1.10
C HIS A 190 0.72 0.66 -2.27
N ASP A 191 1.00 1.92 -2.01
CA ASP A 191 1.66 2.84 -2.93
C ASP A 191 3.13 2.99 -2.51
N PRO A 192 4.12 2.55 -3.32
CA PRO A 192 5.53 2.62 -2.95
C PRO A 192 6.05 4.06 -2.72
N SER A 193 5.33 5.07 -3.19
CA SER A 193 5.66 6.48 -2.95
C SER A 193 5.19 6.99 -1.59
N LYS A 194 4.44 6.18 -0.84
CA LYS A 194 3.90 6.54 0.47
C LYS A 194 4.58 5.74 1.57
N GLN A 195 4.97 6.42 2.64
CA GLN A 195 5.42 5.82 3.88
C GLN A 195 4.26 5.10 4.58
N PHE A 196 4.52 3.98 5.22
CA PHE A 196 3.49 3.17 5.86
C PHE A 196 2.66 3.92 6.91
N TRP A 197 3.27 4.80 7.70
CA TRP A 197 2.54 5.58 8.70
C TRP A 197 1.40 6.45 8.11
N ARG A 198 1.46 6.77 6.82
CA ARG A 198 0.38 7.50 6.13
C ARG A 198 -0.86 6.63 5.87
N GLU A 199 -0.74 5.32 6.04
CA GLU A 199 -1.85 4.35 5.92
C GLU A 199 -2.43 3.96 7.28
N LEU A 200 -1.92 4.51 8.39
CA LEU A 200 -2.45 4.28 9.75
C LEU A 200 -3.96 4.48 9.87
N PRO A 201 -4.61 5.45 9.18
CA PRO A 201 -6.06 5.55 9.22
C PRO A 201 -6.79 4.28 8.76
N ALA A 202 -6.22 3.48 7.87
CA ALA A 202 -6.76 2.19 7.47
C ALA A 202 -6.45 1.08 8.50
N VAL A 203 -5.28 1.13 9.14
CA VAL A 203 -4.89 0.20 10.21
C VAL A 203 -5.71 0.42 11.47
N PHE A 204 -5.93 1.68 11.86
CA PHE A 204 -6.73 2.08 13.02
C PHE A 204 -8.21 2.28 12.70
N CYS A 205 -8.69 1.71 11.59
CA CYS A 205 -10.10 1.80 11.20
C CYS A 205 -10.99 1.30 12.33
N GLN A 206 -12.04 2.06 12.65
CA GLN A 206 -12.97 1.71 13.71
C GLN A 206 -14.05 0.72 13.25
N ASP A 207 -14.23 0.60 11.94
CA ASP A 207 -15.14 -0.38 11.38
C ASP A 207 -14.43 -1.76 11.36
N SER A 208 -14.87 -2.65 12.25
CA SER A 208 -14.29 -4.00 12.39
C SER A 208 -14.35 -4.81 11.11
N GLY A 209 -15.35 -4.60 10.26
CA GLY A 209 -15.49 -5.30 8.98
C GLY A 209 -14.47 -4.88 7.93
N HIS A 210 -13.80 -3.73 8.13
CA HIS A 210 -12.83 -3.18 7.18
C HIS A 210 -11.48 -2.83 7.80
N ARG A 211 -11.26 -3.26 9.03
CA ARG A 211 -9.97 -3.27 9.70
C ARG A 211 -9.21 -4.54 9.30
N PRO A 212 -7.89 -4.49 9.05
CA PRO A 212 -7.15 -5.71 8.75
C PRO A 212 -7.30 -6.76 9.84
N GLY A 213 -7.62 -8.00 9.47
CA GLY A 213 -7.87 -9.06 10.45
C GLY A 213 -6.67 -9.37 11.34
N VAL A 214 -5.43 -9.23 10.81
CA VAL A 214 -4.20 -9.34 11.61
C VAL A 214 -4.14 -8.30 12.73
N VAL A 215 -4.62 -7.09 12.50
CA VAL A 215 -4.70 -6.04 13.54
C VAL A 215 -5.73 -6.40 14.59
N CYS A 216 -6.92 -6.86 14.16
CA CYS A 216 -7.96 -7.37 15.07
C CYS A 216 -7.47 -8.58 15.88
N TRP A 217 -6.65 -9.45 15.27
CA TRP A 217 -6.06 -10.59 15.95
C TRP A 217 -5.08 -10.16 17.04
N ILE A 218 -4.20 -9.21 16.77
CA ILE A 218 -3.27 -8.66 17.78
C ILE A 218 -4.04 -8.03 18.95
N GLU A 219 -5.15 -7.33 18.71
CA GLU A 219 -6.02 -6.81 19.77
C GLU A 219 -6.59 -7.96 20.62
N LYS A 220 -7.15 -9.00 19.97
CA LYS A 220 -7.71 -10.16 20.67
C LYS A 220 -6.70 -10.91 21.55
N LEU A 221 -5.44 -11.01 21.10
CA LEU A 221 -4.39 -11.65 21.89
C LEU A 221 -4.09 -10.92 23.21
N GLN A 222 -4.45 -9.64 23.32
CA GLN A 222 -4.31 -8.82 24.53
C GLN A 222 -5.50 -8.95 25.48
N GLU A 223 -6.67 -9.39 24.98
CA GLU A 223 -7.88 -9.46 25.80
C GLU A 223 -7.66 -10.28 27.08
N LYS A 224 -8.30 -9.84 28.18
CA LYS A 224 -8.19 -10.48 29.51
C LYS A 224 -8.49 -11.98 29.50
N ARG A 225 -9.26 -12.44 28.53
CA ARG A 225 -9.63 -13.85 28.36
C ARG A 225 -8.45 -14.69 27.85
N LEU A 226 -7.62 -14.15 26.95
CA LEU A 226 -6.49 -14.86 26.35
C LEU A 226 -5.18 -14.52 27.05
N LYS A 227 -4.89 -13.25 27.26
CA LYS A 227 -3.65 -12.74 27.87
C LYS A 227 -2.37 -13.33 27.25
N LEU A 228 -2.37 -13.47 25.94
CA LEU A 228 -1.25 -14.06 25.21
C LEU A 228 -0.22 -13.03 24.75
N LEU A 229 -0.62 -11.74 24.70
CA LEU A 229 0.25 -10.65 24.30
C LEU A 229 0.18 -9.53 25.36
N ASP A 230 1.35 -9.06 25.82
CA ASP A 230 1.45 -7.89 26.70
C ASP A 230 1.13 -6.63 25.89
N PRO A 231 0.18 -5.76 26.33
CA PRO A 231 -0.13 -4.49 25.66
C PRO A 231 1.09 -3.58 25.48
N ARG A 232 2.07 -3.63 26.39
CA ARG A 232 3.30 -2.84 26.32
C ARG A 232 4.32 -3.38 25.35
N ARG A 233 4.10 -4.60 24.81
CA ARG A 233 5.00 -5.16 23.80
C ARG A 233 4.92 -4.32 22.53
N LYS A 234 6.07 -3.94 21.99
CA LYS A 234 6.20 -3.33 20.68
C LYS A 234 5.98 -4.38 19.59
N VAL A 235 4.98 -4.18 18.75
CA VAL A 235 4.72 -5.01 17.57
C VAL A 235 5.30 -4.32 16.36
N HIS A 236 6.02 -5.08 15.57
CA HIS A 236 6.60 -4.62 14.32
C HIS A 236 5.69 -5.04 13.17
N PHE A 237 5.02 -4.09 12.55
CA PHE A 237 4.21 -4.32 11.37
C PHE A 237 5.03 -4.05 10.12
N ARG A 238 4.96 -4.97 9.17
CA ARG A 238 5.58 -4.84 7.86
C ARG A 238 4.52 -4.88 6.78
N ILE A 239 4.54 -3.92 5.87
CA ILE A 239 3.79 -3.97 4.63
C ILE A 239 4.65 -4.52 3.51
N VAL A 240 4.00 -5.24 2.60
CA VAL A 240 4.61 -5.78 1.39
C VAL A 240 3.69 -5.50 0.22
N GLY A 241 4.26 -5.01 -0.87
CA GLY A 241 3.52 -4.74 -2.10
C GLY A 241 4.30 -5.13 -3.35
N VAL A 242 3.58 -5.38 -4.43
CA VAL A 242 4.12 -5.63 -5.75
C VAL A 242 3.79 -4.45 -6.66
N LEU A 243 4.81 -3.86 -7.26
CA LEU A 243 4.66 -2.83 -8.27
C LEU A 243 4.57 -3.47 -9.64
N TYR A 244 3.40 -3.34 -10.27
CA TYR A 244 3.20 -3.76 -11.66
C TYR A 244 3.29 -2.53 -12.57
N GLY A 245 4.20 -2.58 -13.52
CA GLY A 245 4.39 -1.54 -14.52
C GLY A 245 3.46 -1.65 -15.72
N THR A 246 3.89 -1.08 -16.84
CA THR A 246 3.17 -1.17 -18.10
C THR A 246 2.93 -2.62 -18.51
N GLN A 247 1.71 -2.94 -18.97
CA GLN A 247 1.29 -4.29 -19.33
C GLN A 247 1.31 -5.31 -18.17
N ASN A 248 1.26 -4.81 -16.93
CA ASN A 248 1.26 -5.62 -15.71
C ASN A 248 2.51 -6.50 -15.51
N HIS A 249 3.67 -6.13 -16.03
CA HIS A 249 4.93 -6.75 -15.62
C HIS A 249 5.24 -6.39 -14.18
N ILE A 250 5.84 -7.31 -13.44
CA ILE A 250 6.38 -7.01 -12.11
C ILE A 250 7.63 -6.15 -12.31
N ASP A 251 7.54 -4.87 -11.92
CA ASP A 251 8.65 -3.92 -11.98
C ASP A 251 9.48 -3.99 -10.71
N ASP A 252 8.82 -4.13 -9.54
CA ASP A 252 9.51 -4.17 -8.26
C ASP A 252 8.64 -4.83 -7.17
N ILE A 253 9.28 -5.23 -6.09
CA ILE A 253 8.67 -5.67 -4.83
C ILE A 253 9.21 -4.77 -3.74
N PHE A 254 8.34 -4.07 -3.06
CA PHE A 254 8.72 -3.14 -2.00
C PHE A 254 8.15 -3.54 -0.65
N SER A 255 8.79 -3.06 0.39
CA SER A 255 8.30 -3.21 1.76
C SER A 255 8.63 -1.97 2.58
N ASP A 256 7.78 -1.70 3.55
CA ASP A 256 8.01 -0.71 4.59
C ASP A 256 7.55 -1.28 5.93
N SER A 257 7.97 -0.69 7.04
CA SER A 257 7.65 -1.23 8.36
C SER A 257 7.40 -0.11 9.37
N LEU A 258 6.59 -0.44 10.38
CA LEU A 258 6.22 0.48 11.44
C LEU A 258 6.14 -0.26 12.76
N THR A 259 6.65 0.33 13.83
CA THR A 259 6.68 -0.27 15.16
C THR A 259 5.95 0.61 16.14
N PHE A 260 5.03 0.04 16.91
CA PHE A 260 4.35 0.73 18.02
C PHE A 260 3.88 -0.29 19.07
N GLN A 261 3.48 0.20 20.26
CA GLN A 261 2.99 -0.68 21.30
C GLN A 261 1.64 -1.31 20.95
N ALA A 262 1.51 -2.60 21.21
CA ALA A 262 0.28 -3.37 20.93
C ALA A 262 -0.96 -2.72 21.60
N GLY A 263 -0.79 -2.14 22.76
CA GLY A 263 -1.85 -1.43 23.50
C GLY A 263 -2.52 -0.30 22.74
N LEU A 264 -1.89 0.27 21.72
CA LEU A 264 -2.53 1.25 20.84
C LEU A 264 -3.68 0.66 20.02
N LEU A 265 -3.74 -0.66 19.88
CA LEU A 265 -4.81 -1.36 19.17
C LEU A 265 -6.00 -1.70 20.07
N ASP A 266 -5.85 -1.58 21.39
CA ASP A 266 -6.93 -1.80 22.34
C ASP A 266 -8.03 -0.73 22.20
N GLU A 267 -9.29 -1.13 22.42
CA GLU A 267 -10.44 -0.21 22.34
C GLU A 267 -10.31 0.97 23.33
N LEU A 268 -9.73 0.76 24.49
CA LEU A 268 -9.47 1.80 25.49
C LEU A 268 -8.47 2.86 24.99
N SER A 269 -7.60 2.52 24.06
CA SER A 269 -6.64 3.44 23.44
C SER A 269 -7.22 4.21 22.25
N ARG A 270 -8.53 4.13 22.00
CA ARG A 270 -9.21 4.88 20.92
C ARG A 270 -8.92 6.38 20.90
N PRO A 271 -8.82 7.09 22.04
CA PRO A 271 -8.42 8.50 22.03
C PRO A 271 -7.05 8.73 21.38
N TRP A 272 -6.10 7.80 21.55
CA TRP A 272 -4.79 7.85 20.93
C TRP A 272 -4.86 7.66 19.40
N THR A 273 -5.57 6.62 18.95
CA THR A 273 -5.66 6.35 17.52
C THR A 273 -6.35 7.47 16.75
N VAL A 274 -7.34 8.13 17.35
CA VAL A 274 -7.96 9.34 16.77
C VAL A 274 -6.94 10.47 16.63
N ARG A 275 -6.14 10.75 17.67
CA ARG A 275 -5.10 11.80 17.64
C ARG A 275 -4.01 11.48 16.62
N ILE A 276 -3.52 10.23 16.59
CA ILE A 276 -2.51 9.80 15.62
C ILE A 276 -3.00 10.01 14.19
N ASN A 277 -4.24 9.62 13.90
CA ASN A 277 -4.84 9.82 12.57
C ASN A 277 -4.97 11.31 12.22
N GLN A 278 -5.31 12.16 13.19
CA GLN A 278 -5.32 13.63 13.00
C GLN A 278 -3.93 14.18 12.68
N GLU A 279 -2.88 13.64 13.30
CA GLU A 279 -1.50 14.06 13.00
C GLU A 279 -1.04 13.58 11.62
N VAL A 280 -1.48 12.40 11.15
CA VAL A 280 -1.28 11.99 9.74
C VAL A 280 -1.92 13.00 8.79
N GLU A 281 -3.18 13.40 9.03
CA GLU A 281 -3.85 14.41 8.22
C GLU A 281 -3.16 15.78 8.27
N ARG A 282 -2.62 16.17 9.45
CA ARG A 282 -1.85 17.43 9.59
C ARG A 282 -0.57 17.40 8.77
N CYS A 283 0.13 16.27 8.75
CA CYS A 283 1.29 16.07 7.87
C CYS A 283 0.92 16.20 6.39
N GLU A 284 -0.22 15.66 5.96
CA GLU A 284 -0.68 15.82 4.58
C GLU A 284 -0.98 17.29 4.24
N LYS A 285 -1.67 18.00 5.13
CA LYS A 285 -1.94 19.44 4.98
C LYS A 285 -0.65 20.26 4.95
N ALA A 286 0.35 19.92 5.78
CA ALA A 286 1.65 20.58 5.78
C ALA A 286 2.40 20.33 4.46
N ALA A 287 2.41 19.09 3.96
CA ALA A 287 2.99 18.75 2.67
C ALA A 287 2.34 19.56 1.52
N GLU A 288 1.02 19.73 1.54
CA GLU A 288 0.34 20.60 0.58
C GLU A 288 0.84 22.05 0.65
N ARG A 289 1.03 22.60 1.86
CA ARG A 289 1.54 23.97 2.03
C ARG A 289 2.97 24.12 1.52
N ILE A 290 3.82 23.11 1.74
CA ILE A 290 5.17 23.07 1.15
C ILE A 290 5.10 23.05 -0.38
N GLY A 291 4.24 22.22 -0.96
CA GLY A 291 4.04 22.19 -2.42
C GLY A 291 3.55 23.55 -2.97
N ILE A 292 2.61 24.20 -2.28
CA ILE A 292 2.12 25.54 -2.64
C ILE A 292 3.24 26.57 -2.53
N LEU A 293 4.04 26.56 -1.46
CA LEU A 293 5.20 27.44 -1.32
C LEU A 293 6.16 27.27 -2.51
N CYS A 294 6.52 26.05 -2.83
CA CYS A 294 7.42 25.75 -3.95
C CYS A 294 6.85 26.29 -5.28
N LYS A 295 5.55 26.06 -5.52
CA LYS A 295 4.84 26.60 -6.68
C LYS A 295 4.94 28.13 -6.73
N GLU A 296 4.61 28.83 -5.64
CA GLU A 296 4.64 30.29 -5.58
C GLU A 296 6.06 30.87 -5.76
N LEU A 297 7.10 30.16 -5.24
CA LEU A 297 8.50 30.52 -5.45
C LEU A 297 8.93 30.39 -6.92
N LYS A 298 8.48 29.32 -7.60
CA LYS A 298 8.74 29.14 -9.04
C LYS A 298 8.05 30.22 -9.89
N LEU A 299 6.82 30.58 -9.55
CA LEU A 299 6.11 31.69 -10.20
C LEU A 299 6.82 33.02 -9.94
N ALA A 300 7.28 33.29 -8.72
CA ALA A 300 8.07 34.46 -8.37
C ALA A 300 9.39 34.52 -9.14
N GLY A 301 9.99 33.37 -9.45
CA GLY A 301 11.19 33.26 -10.30
C GLY A 301 10.94 33.39 -11.79
N GLY A 302 9.68 33.54 -12.23
CA GLY A 302 9.31 33.78 -13.64
C GLY A 302 8.96 32.51 -14.44
N LEU A 303 8.67 31.37 -13.77
CA LEU A 303 8.18 30.20 -14.49
C LEU A 303 6.77 30.46 -15.05
N ASP A 304 6.64 30.37 -16.38
CA ASP A 304 5.35 30.48 -17.07
C ASP A 304 4.63 29.14 -17.11
N TYR A 305 3.55 28.99 -16.33
CA TYR A 305 2.77 27.76 -16.24
C TYR A 305 1.59 27.69 -17.23
N ASN A 306 1.33 28.76 -17.98
CA ASN A 306 0.25 28.76 -18.98
C ASN A 306 0.60 27.90 -20.21
N GLN A 307 1.88 27.60 -20.42
CA GLN A 307 2.33 26.65 -21.42
C GLN A 307 2.30 25.21 -20.88
N VAL A 308 1.99 24.23 -21.73
CA VAL A 308 1.90 22.81 -21.37
C VAL A 308 3.18 22.30 -20.70
N LYS A 309 4.34 22.74 -21.18
CA LYS A 309 5.65 22.39 -20.59
C LYS A 309 5.80 22.96 -19.19
N GLY A 310 5.48 24.22 -18.98
CA GLY A 310 5.55 24.88 -17.67
C GLY A 310 4.56 24.30 -16.67
N PHE A 311 3.37 23.88 -17.12
CA PHE A 311 2.40 23.22 -16.26
C PHE A 311 2.92 21.87 -15.74
N LYS A 312 3.48 21.02 -16.62
CA LYS A 312 4.08 19.72 -16.21
C LYS A 312 5.27 19.90 -15.28
N GLU A 313 6.12 20.89 -15.56
CA GLU A 313 7.24 21.24 -14.69
C GLU A 313 6.75 21.69 -13.31
N MET A 314 5.73 22.54 -13.26
CA MET A 314 5.13 22.99 -12.01
C MET A 314 4.54 21.84 -11.19
N GLN A 315 3.83 20.91 -11.83
CA GLN A 315 3.30 19.74 -11.17
C GLN A 315 4.43 18.92 -10.57
N LYS A 316 5.47 18.62 -11.34
CA LYS A 316 6.63 17.83 -10.89
C LYS A 316 7.32 18.47 -9.69
N VAL A 317 7.68 19.76 -9.76
CA VAL A 317 8.36 20.44 -8.64
C VAL A 317 7.48 20.54 -7.39
N THR A 318 6.16 20.61 -7.55
CA THR A 318 5.22 20.59 -6.42
C THR A 318 5.21 19.22 -5.75
N GLU A 319 5.19 18.13 -6.53
CA GLU A 319 5.25 16.75 -6.04
C GLU A 319 6.61 16.47 -5.39
N ASP A 320 7.71 16.87 -6.00
CA ASP A 320 9.06 16.74 -5.44
C ASP A 320 9.19 17.47 -4.09
N ALA A 321 8.64 18.67 -3.97
CA ALA A 321 8.64 19.42 -2.72
C ALA A 321 7.84 18.73 -1.62
N ARG A 322 6.70 18.15 -1.95
CA ARG A 322 5.89 17.33 -1.02
C ARG A 322 6.66 16.09 -0.58
N ALA A 323 7.32 15.40 -1.52
CA ALA A 323 8.13 14.22 -1.22
C ALA A 323 9.30 14.55 -0.28
N GLN A 324 9.96 15.71 -0.45
CA GLN A 324 11.00 16.18 0.45
C GLN A 324 10.49 16.37 1.90
N PHE A 325 9.29 16.93 2.06
CA PHE A 325 8.69 17.05 3.39
C PHE A 325 8.38 15.68 4.01
N TYR A 326 7.77 14.77 3.25
CA TYR A 326 7.49 13.43 3.73
C TYR A 326 8.76 12.67 4.12
N PHE A 327 9.83 12.85 3.36
CA PHE A 327 11.14 12.27 3.69
C PHE A 327 11.70 12.85 5.00
N ALA A 328 11.62 14.17 5.16
CA ALA A 328 12.15 14.84 6.35
C ALA A 328 11.37 14.50 7.63
N VAL A 329 10.07 14.25 7.54
CA VAL A 329 9.20 13.96 8.69
C VAL A 329 9.09 12.45 8.99
N ASP A 330 9.54 11.57 8.10
CA ASP A 330 9.36 10.11 8.19
C ASP A 330 9.94 9.52 9.48
N GLN A 331 11.24 9.64 9.68
CA GLN A 331 11.90 9.09 10.87
C GLN A 331 11.41 9.74 12.18
N PRO A 332 11.26 11.08 12.28
CA PRO A 332 10.67 11.71 13.45
C PRO A 332 9.26 11.21 13.79
N PHE A 333 8.38 10.98 12.79
CA PHE A 333 7.04 10.46 13.02
C PHE A 333 7.07 9.02 13.56
N ARG A 334 7.91 8.15 12.97
CA ARG A 334 8.09 6.76 13.39
C ARG A 334 8.61 6.68 14.81
N GLN A 335 9.58 7.53 15.16
CA GLN A 335 10.13 7.60 16.51
C GLN A 335 9.08 8.06 17.52
N TRP A 336 8.36 9.13 17.22
CA TRP A 336 7.27 9.61 18.08
C TRP A 336 6.23 8.51 18.32
N LEU A 337 5.76 7.82 17.27
CA LEU A 337 4.78 6.76 17.39
C LEU A 337 5.29 5.56 18.21
N GLN A 338 6.56 5.21 18.05
CA GLN A 338 7.20 4.11 18.78
C GLN A 338 7.41 4.39 20.26
N GLU A 339 7.53 5.67 20.63
CA GLU A 339 7.73 6.12 22.00
C GLU A 339 6.43 6.26 22.80
N ILE A 340 5.26 6.31 22.14
CA ILE A 340 3.98 6.43 22.83
C ILE A 340 3.72 5.21 23.73
N ASP A 341 3.51 5.47 25.01
CA ASP A 341 2.97 4.53 25.97
C ASP A 341 1.51 4.91 26.30
N PRO A 342 0.53 4.16 25.75
CA PRO A 342 -0.87 4.53 25.90
C PRO A 342 -1.40 4.44 27.34
N GLU A 343 -0.69 3.75 28.24
CA GLU A 343 -1.07 3.64 29.65
C GLU A 343 -0.47 4.75 30.53
N GLN A 344 0.69 5.30 30.15
CA GLN A 344 1.45 6.22 30.99
C GLN A 344 1.52 7.65 30.47
N ASP A 345 1.50 7.82 29.14
CA ASP A 345 1.66 9.15 28.54
C ASP A 345 0.36 9.95 28.55
N ASP A 346 0.49 11.27 28.72
CA ASP A 346 -0.58 12.20 28.41
C ASP A 346 -0.68 12.43 26.90
N PRO A 347 -1.84 12.12 26.29
CA PRO A 347 -1.98 12.24 24.85
C PRO A 347 -1.80 13.66 24.32
N ASP A 348 -2.22 14.68 25.07
CA ASP A 348 -2.17 16.07 24.62
C ASP A 348 -0.73 16.60 24.68
N GLU A 349 0.04 16.24 25.71
CA GLU A 349 1.47 16.57 25.79
C GLU A 349 2.28 15.89 24.69
N ALA A 350 2.05 14.60 24.44
CA ALA A 350 2.77 13.86 23.40
C ALA A 350 2.48 14.43 22.00
N VAL A 351 1.24 14.80 21.73
CA VAL A 351 0.82 15.43 20.46
C VAL A 351 1.45 16.83 20.33
N LEU A 352 1.44 17.64 21.38
CA LEU A 352 2.05 18.98 21.34
C LEU A 352 3.56 18.93 21.06
N ARG A 353 4.27 17.97 21.66
CA ARG A 353 5.70 17.74 21.36
C ARG A 353 5.92 17.39 19.90
N TRP A 354 5.12 16.46 19.37
CA TRP A 354 5.17 16.10 17.96
C TRP A 354 4.87 17.29 17.04
N GLN A 355 3.81 18.04 17.29
CA GLN A 355 3.43 19.19 16.48
C GLN A 355 4.50 20.27 16.44
N ALA A 356 5.18 20.52 17.56
CA ALA A 356 6.32 21.44 17.64
C ALA A 356 7.48 20.98 16.73
N GLN A 357 7.77 19.67 16.75
CA GLN A 357 8.82 19.06 15.91
C GLN A 357 8.45 19.11 14.42
N ALA A 358 7.24 18.68 14.05
CA ALA A 358 6.77 18.69 12.68
C ALA A 358 6.72 20.12 12.08
N ARG A 359 6.29 21.09 12.88
CA ARG A 359 6.34 22.52 12.50
C ARG A 359 7.77 22.99 12.24
N SER A 360 8.72 22.67 13.13
CA SER A 360 10.12 23.04 12.95
C SER A 360 10.71 22.45 11.67
N ILE A 361 10.41 21.19 11.36
CA ILE A 361 10.85 20.53 10.12
C ILE A 361 10.28 21.28 8.89
N ALA A 362 8.98 21.56 8.89
CA ALA A 362 8.33 22.27 7.79
C ALA A 362 8.86 23.70 7.60
N GLU A 363 9.08 24.44 8.71
CA GLU A 363 9.65 25.80 8.68
C GLU A 363 11.07 25.82 8.13
N ASN A 364 11.90 24.86 8.54
CA ASN A 364 13.30 24.77 8.07
C ASN A 364 13.36 24.43 6.58
N LEU A 365 12.54 23.48 6.12
CA LEU A 365 12.43 23.15 4.71
C LEU A 365 11.93 24.35 3.88
N GLY A 366 10.90 25.07 4.39
CA GLY A 366 10.39 26.27 3.72
C GLY A 366 11.43 27.39 3.65
N LYS A 367 12.25 27.59 4.70
CA LYS A 367 13.38 28.56 4.68
C LYS A 367 14.42 28.19 3.62
N GLN A 368 14.79 26.91 3.55
CA GLN A 368 15.73 26.42 2.55
C GLN A 368 15.24 26.69 1.14
N MET A 369 13.98 26.35 0.83
CA MET A 369 13.39 26.60 -0.48
C MET A 369 13.38 28.08 -0.86
N VAL A 370 13.14 28.99 0.10
CA VAL A 370 13.20 30.43 -0.14
C VAL A 370 14.62 30.88 -0.49
N MET A 371 15.63 30.36 0.21
CA MET A 371 17.03 30.68 -0.09
C MET A 371 17.45 30.19 -1.47
N GLU A 372 17.02 29.00 -1.85
CA GLU A 372 17.31 28.39 -3.15
C GLU A 372 16.59 29.11 -4.31
N ALA A 373 15.45 29.76 -4.07
CA ALA A 373 14.71 30.50 -5.10
C ALA A 373 15.46 31.72 -5.65
N GLY A 374 16.43 32.26 -4.91
CA GLY A 374 17.36 33.28 -5.36
C GLY A 374 16.76 34.69 -5.60
N ASN A 375 17.58 35.58 -6.18
CA ASN A 375 17.26 36.98 -6.32
C ASN A 375 16.09 37.26 -7.29
N ALA A 376 15.86 36.40 -8.28
CA ALA A 376 14.75 36.58 -9.21
C ALA A 376 13.41 36.47 -8.46
N ALA A 377 13.25 35.44 -7.61
CA ALA A 377 12.06 35.28 -6.82
C ALA A 377 11.88 36.36 -5.74
N LEU A 378 13.00 36.94 -5.25
CA LEU A 378 12.94 38.07 -4.32
C LEU A 378 12.37 39.32 -4.98
N LYS A 379 12.82 39.67 -6.22
CA LYS A 379 12.26 40.76 -7.02
C LYS A 379 10.82 40.50 -7.43
N GLY A 380 10.50 39.25 -7.69
CA GLY A 380 9.17 38.78 -8.04
C GLY A 380 8.81 38.94 -9.52
N HIS A 381 7.72 38.26 -9.87
CA HIS A 381 7.18 38.23 -11.23
C HIS A 381 5.66 38.36 -11.22
N ARG A 382 5.13 39.09 -12.23
CA ARG A 382 3.70 39.26 -12.44
C ARG A 382 3.17 38.14 -13.34
N VAL A 383 2.21 37.40 -12.84
CA VAL A 383 1.54 36.33 -13.59
C VAL A 383 0.13 36.77 -13.92
N VAL A 384 -0.24 36.68 -15.19
CA VAL A 384 -1.62 36.90 -15.63
C VAL A 384 -2.41 35.63 -15.41
N VAL A 385 -3.45 35.70 -14.59
CA VAL A 385 -4.35 34.60 -14.32
C VAL A 385 -5.65 34.83 -15.06
N ASP A 386 -5.93 34.00 -16.05
CA ASP A 386 -7.22 34.01 -16.74
C ASP A 386 -8.27 33.34 -15.81
N LYS A 387 -9.20 34.14 -15.33
CA LYS A 387 -10.33 33.65 -14.51
C LYS A 387 -11.57 33.28 -15.34
N GLY A 388 -11.42 33.14 -16.67
CA GLY A 388 -12.52 32.64 -17.53
C GLY A 388 -13.73 33.56 -17.67
N LYS A 389 -13.69 34.79 -17.11
CA LYS A 389 -14.73 35.83 -17.26
C LYS A 389 -14.09 37.20 -17.31
N LYS A 390 -13.90 37.72 -18.53
CA LYS A 390 -13.69 39.15 -18.92
C LYS A 390 -12.76 40.04 -18.09
N THR A 391 -12.04 39.55 -17.09
CA THR A 391 -11.09 40.37 -16.31
C THR A 391 -9.78 39.60 -16.14
N GLU A 392 -8.78 39.96 -16.92
CA GLU A 392 -7.40 39.55 -16.68
C GLU A 392 -6.95 40.14 -15.34
N CYS A 393 -6.61 39.29 -14.39
CA CYS A 393 -6.05 39.69 -13.10
C CYS A 393 -4.58 39.35 -13.06
N SER A 394 -3.71 40.35 -12.93
CA SER A 394 -2.27 40.10 -12.78
C SER A 394 -1.92 40.03 -11.28
N ILE A 395 -1.32 38.93 -10.86
CA ILE A 395 -0.90 38.69 -9.47
C ILE A 395 0.63 38.81 -9.42
N LEU A 396 1.15 39.63 -8.48
CA LEU A 396 2.58 39.68 -8.19
C LEU A 396 2.94 38.61 -7.19
N TYR A 397 3.81 37.65 -7.58
CA TYR A 397 4.42 36.66 -6.73
C TYR A 397 5.82 37.14 -6.31
N THR A 398 6.13 37.03 -5.02
CA THR A 398 7.44 37.34 -4.47
C THR A 398 7.77 36.31 -3.38
N SER A 399 9.03 35.94 -3.16
CA SER A 399 9.43 34.98 -2.12
C SER A 399 9.05 35.44 -0.69
N PRO A 400 9.13 36.71 -0.29
CA PRO A 400 8.67 37.12 1.04
C PRO A 400 7.16 36.91 1.25
N LYS A 401 6.34 37.23 0.24
CA LYS A 401 4.89 37.04 0.32
C LYS A 401 4.53 35.56 0.39
N ALA A 402 5.13 34.73 -0.46
CA ALA A 402 4.94 33.28 -0.48
C ALA A 402 5.30 32.66 0.88
N TYR A 403 6.45 33.03 1.43
CA TYR A 403 6.90 32.51 2.70
C TYR A 403 6.03 32.95 3.89
N ASN A 404 5.63 34.23 3.93
CA ASN A 404 4.73 34.72 4.99
C ASN A 404 3.36 34.02 4.95
N THR A 405 2.81 33.82 3.73
CA THR A 405 1.57 33.07 3.54
C THR A 405 1.73 31.62 4.01
N PHE A 406 2.81 30.96 3.62
CA PHE A 406 3.15 29.61 4.08
C PHE A 406 3.22 29.51 5.60
N ARG A 407 3.98 30.39 6.27
CA ARG A 407 4.09 30.38 7.73
C ARG A 407 2.75 30.58 8.43
N SER A 408 1.96 31.54 7.97
CA SER A 408 0.62 31.79 8.54
C SER A 408 -0.27 30.55 8.44
N LYS A 409 -0.26 29.86 7.28
CA LYS A 409 -1.04 28.64 7.09
C LYS A 409 -0.50 27.45 7.86
N LEU A 410 0.83 27.35 8.01
CA LEU A 410 1.47 26.29 8.80
C LEU A 410 1.11 26.43 10.29
N TRP A 411 1.02 27.65 10.81
CA TRP A 411 0.59 27.88 12.20
C TRP A 411 -0.88 27.52 12.47
N ASN A 412 -1.72 27.54 11.45
CA ASN A 412 -3.09 27.01 11.57
C ASN A 412 -3.13 25.48 11.61
N ILE A 413 -2.12 24.82 11.02
CA ILE A 413 -1.99 23.35 11.04
C ILE A 413 -1.35 22.90 12.36
N TYR A 414 -0.26 23.53 12.74
CA TYR A 414 0.51 23.28 13.95
C TYR A 414 0.56 24.55 14.81
N PRO A 415 -0.43 24.77 15.67
CA PRO A 415 -0.46 25.96 16.52
C PRO A 415 0.77 26.01 17.46
N LYS A 416 1.20 27.22 17.81
CA LYS A 416 2.15 27.36 18.90
C LYS A 416 1.45 26.99 20.20
N ALA A 417 2.14 26.23 21.05
CA ALA A 417 1.70 26.13 22.44
C ALA A 417 1.59 27.55 23.00
N GLU A 418 0.44 27.89 23.60
CA GLU A 418 0.36 29.10 24.40
C GLU A 418 1.32 28.95 25.55
N PRO A 419 2.09 30.04 25.90
CA PRO A 419 3.09 29.99 26.96
C PRO A 419 2.47 29.74 28.33
#